data_e7ea5129f3e7224b0932a4abfd67430d
#
_entry.id   e7ea5129f3e7224b0932a4abfd67430d
#
_cell.length_a   1.000
_cell.length_b   1.000
_cell.length_c   1.000
_cell.angle_alpha   90.00
_cell.angle_beta   90.00
_cell.angle_gamma   90.00
#
_symmetry.space_group_name_H-M   'P 1'
#
loop_
_entity.id
_entity.type
_entity.pdbx_description
1 polymer ?
#
loop_
_entity_poly.entity_id
_entity_poly.type
_entity_poly.pdbx_seq_one_letter_code
_entity_poly.pdbx_strand_id
1 'polypeptide(L)'
;MFSDRNSIAIALLVAASAACSPGDSSKITAQARPTSAVVADQSMKDKHDQKGDDQLNWGPAPPIFPAGAQFAVVQGDPSAAGAIFTVRLRFPNGYILPPHRHPTDENVTVLRGTFLVGLGENFSKSALVPLKELGFITAPANMAHFASARGFTEVQVHAIGPFQLTYVHPEDDPTK
;
A
#
# COMPACT_ATOMS: atom_id res chain seq x y z
N MET A 1 -29.95 -36.77 -24.23
CA MET A 1 -31.17 -37.22 -23.58
C MET A 1 -31.27 -36.46 -22.24
N PHE A 2 -32.35 -35.63 -22.12
CA PHE A 2 -32.75 -34.75 -20.99
C PHE A 2 -31.80 -33.56 -20.69
N SER A 3 -31.97 -32.39 -21.08
CA SER A 3 -33.02 -31.30 -21.08
C SER A 3 -33.69 -31.11 -19.74
N ASP A 4 -33.31 -30.02 -19.03
CA ASP A 4 -34.26 -29.37 -18.14
C ASP A 4 -34.02 -27.84 -18.12
N ARG A 5 -35.09 -27.18 -18.56
CA ARG A 5 -35.26 -25.73 -18.62
C ARG A 5 -35.82 -25.28 -17.26
N ASN A 6 -35.23 -24.29 -16.63
CA ASN A 6 -35.87 -23.61 -15.51
C ASN A 6 -36.42 -22.26 -15.93
N SER A 7 -37.74 -22.20 -15.83
CA SER A 7 -38.58 -21.05 -16.16
C SER A 7 -38.47 -19.94 -15.13
N ILE A 8 -38.36 -18.72 -15.61
CA ILE A 8 -38.41 -17.50 -14.80
C ILE A 8 -39.87 -17.09 -14.66
N ALA A 9 -40.37 -17.02 -13.42
CA ALA A 9 -41.69 -16.51 -13.09
C ALA A 9 -41.64 -14.98 -12.99
N ILE A 10 -42.44 -14.30 -13.82
CA ILE A 10 -42.67 -12.86 -13.77
C ILE A 10 -43.82 -12.60 -12.80
N ALA A 11 -43.58 -11.86 -11.74
CA ALA A 11 -44.62 -11.39 -10.82
C ALA A 11 -45.15 -10.02 -11.31
N LEU A 12 -46.45 -10.01 -11.54
CA LEU A 12 -47.22 -8.83 -11.96
C LEU A 12 -47.50 -7.94 -10.71
N LEU A 13 -47.10 -6.67 -10.76
CA LEU A 13 -47.42 -5.70 -9.71
C LEU A 13 -48.69 -4.95 -10.09
N VAL A 14 -49.73 -5.05 -9.29
CA VAL A 14 -51.02 -4.35 -9.43
C VAL A 14 -50.86 -2.92 -8.91
N ALA A 15 -51.18 -1.94 -9.74
CA ALA A 15 -51.21 -0.54 -9.37
C ALA A 15 -52.53 -0.19 -8.65
N ALA A 16 -52.48 0.32 -7.45
CA ALA A 16 -53.60 0.92 -6.75
C ALA A 16 -53.59 2.43 -6.94
N SER A 17 -54.60 2.96 -7.60
CA SER A 17 -54.87 4.37 -7.78
C SER A 17 -55.54 4.91 -6.48
N ALA A 18 -54.93 5.89 -5.84
CA ALA A 18 -55.55 6.66 -4.75
C ALA A 18 -55.83 8.10 -5.22
N ALA A 19 -57.06 8.50 -5.00
CA ALA A 19 -57.66 9.75 -5.40
C ALA A 19 -57.05 10.99 -4.72
N CYS A 20 -56.92 12.03 -5.48
CA CYS A 20 -56.52 13.37 -5.04
C CYS A 20 -57.70 14.13 -4.45
N SER A 21 -57.57 14.66 -3.25
CA SER A 21 -58.45 15.71 -2.67
C SER A 21 -57.71 17.04 -2.62
N PRO A 22 -58.32 18.15 -3.03
CA PRO A 22 -57.69 19.47 -2.95
C PRO A 22 -58.03 20.17 -1.62
N GLY A 23 -57.03 20.64 -0.93
CA GLY A 23 -57.23 21.47 0.25
C GLY A 23 -55.94 21.78 0.99
N ASP A 24 -55.53 22.94 0.84
CA ASP A 24 -55.05 23.96 1.77
C ASP A 24 -53.71 24.61 1.34
N SER A 25 -53.86 25.88 0.93
CA SER A 25 -52.76 26.78 0.66
C SER A 25 -52.24 27.37 1.95
N SER A 26 -51.43 26.65 2.70
CA SER A 26 -50.67 27.26 3.81
C SER A 26 -49.21 27.53 3.35
N LYS A 27 -48.89 28.80 3.48
CA LYS A 27 -47.61 29.45 3.13
C LYS A 27 -46.40 28.60 3.57
N ILE A 28 -45.71 28.03 2.61
CA ILE A 28 -44.38 27.50 2.84
C ILE A 28 -43.41 28.68 2.89
N THR A 29 -43.10 29.11 4.09
CA THR A 29 -41.97 30.01 4.33
C THR A 29 -40.73 29.27 3.93
N ALA A 30 -40.06 29.71 2.87
CA ALA A 30 -38.77 29.18 2.45
C ALA A 30 -37.77 29.46 3.59
N GLN A 31 -37.56 28.46 4.42
CA GLN A 31 -36.43 28.44 5.34
C GLN A 31 -35.17 28.31 4.48
N ALA A 32 -34.41 29.38 4.41
CA ALA A 32 -33.07 29.39 3.83
C ALA A 32 -32.27 28.28 4.51
N ARG A 33 -31.89 27.27 3.72
CA ARG A 33 -30.88 26.30 4.13
C ARG A 33 -29.66 27.11 4.59
N PRO A 34 -29.12 26.85 5.77
CA PRO A 34 -27.83 27.40 6.10
C PRO A 34 -26.86 26.80 5.08
N THR A 35 -26.27 27.64 4.23
CA THR A 35 -25.06 27.31 3.51
C THR A 35 -24.04 26.97 4.59
N SER A 36 -23.84 25.68 4.86
CA SER A 36 -22.67 25.21 5.59
C SER A 36 -21.47 25.68 4.80
N ALA A 37 -21.01 26.87 5.10
CA ALA A 37 -19.63 27.20 4.88
C ALA A 37 -18.87 26.12 5.63
N VAL A 38 -18.27 25.20 4.88
CA VAL A 38 -17.23 24.31 5.38
C VAL A 38 -16.14 25.28 5.81
N VAL A 39 -16.17 25.66 7.07
CA VAL A 39 -15.03 26.27 7.73
C VAL A 39 -14.03 25.15 7.73
N ALA A 40 -13.19 25.13 6.70
CA ALA A 40 -12.00 24.28 6.69
C ALA A 40 -11.25 24.68 7.96
N ASP A 41 -11.32 23.80 8.95
CA ASP A 41 -10.65 23.99 10.22
C ASP A 41 -9.17 24.13 9.92
N GLN A 42 -8.66 25.34 10.06
CA GLN A 42 -7.23 25.64 9.84
C GLN A 42 -6.34 24.79 10.78
N SER A 43 -6.89 24.26 11.87
CA SER A 43 -6.19 23.35 12.77
C SER A 43 -5.88 21.99 12.12
N MET A 44 -6.54 21.63 11.03
CA MET A 44 -6.21 20.43 10.26
C MET A 44 -5.02 20.63 9.33
N LYS A 45 -4.68 21.87 8.96
CA LYS A 45 -3.52 22.16 8.10
C LYS A 45 -2.20 21.84 8.79
N ASP A 46 -2.16 21.95 10.10
CA ASP A 46 -0.92 21.75 10.88
C ASP A 46 -0.61 20.27 11.18
N LYS A 47 -1.50 19.36 10.78
CA LYS A 47 -1.35 17.91 10.97
C LYS A 47 -1.16 17.10 9.68
N HIS A 48 -1.18 17.77 8.52
CA HIS A 48 -0.91 17.12 7.24
C HIS A 48 0.59 17.04 7.00
N ASP A 49 1.15 15.84 7.14
CA ASP A 49 2.52 15.54 6.71
C ASP A 49 2.50 15.22 5.21
N GLN A 50 2.65 16.27 4.38
CA GLN A 50 2.73 16.13 2.93
C GLN A 50 4.18 16.28 2.50
N LYS A 51 4.76 15.22 1.93
CA LYS A 51 6.14 15.23 1.42
C LYS A 51 6.17 14.84 -0.04
N GLY A 52 6.68 15.72 -0.88
CA GLY A 52 7.12 15.38 -2.24
C GLY A 52 8.43 14.59 -2.21
N ASP A 53 8.78 13.98 -3.32
CA ASP A 53 10.06 13.22 -3.43
C ASP A 53 11.29 14.11 -3.24
N ASP A 54 11.20 15.38 -3.65
CA ASP A 54 12.19 16.42 -3.46
C ASP A 54 12.39 16.86 -2.00
N GLN A 55 11.45 16.53 -1.14
CA GLN A 55 11.48 16.83 0.30
C GLN A 55 11.97 15.65 1.15
N LEU A 56 12.25 14.50 0.53
CA LEU A 56 12.75 13.34 1.24
C LEU A 56 14.27 13.45 1.49
N ASN A 57 14.66 13.18 2.71
CA ASN A 57 16.06 13.10 3.08
C ASN A 57 16.64 11.74 2.68
N TRP A 58 17.15 11.65 1.46
CA TRP A 58 17.80 10.45 0.96
C TRP A 58 19.22 10.31 1.52
N GLY A 59 19.53 9.09 1.97
CA GLY A 59 20.87 8.72 2.41
C GLY A 59 21.19 7.26 2.07
N PRO A 60 22.39 6.76 2.40
CA PRO A 60 22.68 5.34 2.34
C PRO A 60 21.67 4.55 3.17
N ALA A 61 21.26 3.37 2.70
CA ALA A 61 20.44 2.47 3.50
C ALA A 61 21.18 2.03 4.77
N PRO A 62 20.46 1.66 5.84
CA PRO A 62 21.08 1.10 7.04
C PRO A 62 22.08 -0.01 6.72
N PRO A 63 23.15 -0.18 7.52
CA PRO A 63 24.24 -1.14 7.24
C PRO A 63 23.80 -2.59 7.05
N ILE A 64 22.63 -2.95 7.54
CA ILE A 64 22.03 -4.27 7.35
C ILE A 64 21.66 -4.55 5.87
N PHE A 65 21.54 -3.52 5.04
CA PHE A 65 21.36 -3.68 3.59
C PHE A 65 22.72 -3.81 2.90
N PRO A 66 22.87 -4.67 1.89
CA PRO A 66 24.05 -4.65 1.04
C PRO A 66 24.31 -3.25 0.47
N ALA A 67 25.58 -2.92 0.27
CA ALA A 67 26.00 -1.60 -0.19
C ALA A 67 25.34 -1.20 -1.53
N GLY A 68 25.04 0.10 -1.68
CA GLY A 68 24.47 0.68 -2.90
C GLY A 68 22.99 1.03 -2.83
N ALA A 69 22.24 0.53 -1.86
CA ALA A 69 20.87 0.96 -1.62
C ALA A 69 20.83 2.35 -0.97
N GLN A 70 19.82 3.13 -1.33
CA GLN A 70 19.48 4.39 -0.66
C GLN A 70 18.16 4.24 0.08
N PHE A 71 17.98 5.03 1.13
CA PHE A 71 16.86 4.96 2.04
C PHE A 71 16.36 6.36 2.40
N ALA A 72 15.05 6.52 2.50
CA ALA A 72 14.43 7.74 3.01
C ALA A 72 13.17 7.41 3.82
N VAL A 73 13.00 8.06 4.95
CA VAL A 73 11.77 7.98 5.74
C VAL A 73 10.74 8.95 5.16
N VAL A 74 9.60 8.42 4.74
CA VAL A 74 8.45 9.20 4.27
C VAL A 74 7.59 9.62 5.44
N GLN A 75 7.29 8.67 6.35
CA GLN A 75 6.41 8.89 7.50
C GLN A 75 6.75 7.93 8.62
N GLY A 76 6.55 8.40 9.86
CA GLY A 76 6.74 7.60 11.07
C GLY A 76 8.20 7.39 11.43
N ASP A 77 8.44 6.49 12.38
CA ASP A 77 9.76 6.07 12.83
C ASP A 77 9.89 4.56 12.61
N PRO A 78 10.75 4.12 11.67
CA PRO A 78 10.95 2.70 11.42
C PRO A 78 11.51 1.91 12.60
N SER A 79 12.09 2.57 13.59
CA SER A 79 12.61 1.92 14.80
C SER A 79 11.57 1.73 15.90
N ALA A 80 10.46 2.45 15.83
CA ALA A 80 9.42 2.45 16.86
C ALA A 80 8.56 1.18 16.82
N ALA A 81 8.59 0.39 17.87
CA ALA A 81 7.81 -0.83 17.99
C ALA A 81 6.29 -0.54 17.98
N GLY A 82 5.53 -1.28 17.18
CA GLY A 82 4.08 -1.19 17.10
C GLY A 82 3.55 0.04 16.35
N ALA A 83 4.43 0.92 15.87
CA ALA A 83 4.05 2.11 15.10
C ALA A 83 4.10 1.84 13.59
N ILE A 84 3.15 2.43 12.86
CA ILE A 84 3.18 2.39 11.41
C ILE A 84 4.29 3.32 10.89
N PHE A 85 5.02 2.85 9.91
CA PHE A 85 5.99 3.66 9.17
C PHE A 85 5.86 3.46 7.66
N THR A 86 6.37 4.43 6.92
CA THR A 86 6.55 4.35 5.47
C THR A 86 7.95 4.82 5.12
N VAL A 87 8.67 4.00 4.38
CA VAL A 87 10.01 4.32 3.85
C VAL A 87 10.06 4.12 2.35
N ARG A 88 11.02 4.75 1.69
CA ARG A 88 11.38 4.45 0.31
C ARG A 88 12.79 3.95 0.22
N LEU A 89 12.99 3.03 -0.71
CA LEU A 89 14.28 2.43 -1.02
C LEU A 89 14.56 2.60 -2.50
N ARG A 90 15.80 2.96 -2.84
CA ARG A 90 16.32 3.01 -4.20
C ARG A 90 17.41 1.99 -4.36
N PHE A 91 17.31 1.22 -5.42
CA PHE A 91 18.25 0.17 -5.75
C PHE A 91 18.88 0.42 -7.12
N PRO A 92 20.21 0.32 -7.25
CA PRO A 92 20.86 0.34 -8.55
C PRO A 92 20.53 -0.93 -9.35
N ASN A 93 20.78 -0.88 -10.66
CA ASN A 93 20.58 -2.06 -11.51
C ASN A 93 21.42 -3.24 -11.03
N GLY A 94 20.79 -4.41 -10.95
CA GLY A 94 21.45 -5.66 -10.52
C GLY A 94 21.63 -5.79 -9.01
N TYR A 95 21.08 -4.86 -8.21
CA TYR A 95 21.11 -4.99 -6.76
C TYR A 95 20.45 -6.31 -6.33
N ILE A 96 21.06 -6.98 -5.38
CA ILE A 96 20.53 -8.23 -4.79
C ILE A 96 20.35 -8.00 -3.30
N LEU A 97 19.18 -8.33 -2.81
CA LEU A 97 18.88 -8.47 -1.40
C LEU A 97 18.70 -9.98 -1.12
N PRO A 98 19.68 -10.61 -0.44
CA PRO A 98 19.67 -12.04 -0.17
C PRO A 98 18.46 -12.51 0.62
N PRO A 99 18.23 -13.82 0.76
CA PRO A 99 17.12 -14.38 1.53
C PRO A 99 17.09 -13.87 2.97
N HIS A 100 15.99 -13.26 3.34
CA HIS A 100 15.78 -12.61 4.65
C HIS A 100 14.33 -12.71 5.09
N ARG A 101 14.07 -12.28 6.32
CA ARG A 101 12.73 -12.25 6.95
C ARG A 101 12.55 -10.94 7.70
N HIS A 102 11.30 -10.53 7.84
CA HIS A 102 10.87 -9.41 8.70
C HIS A 102 9.97 -9.93 9.83
N PRO A 103 9.98 -9.31 11.01
CA PRO A 103 9.11 -9.72 12.12
C PRO A 103 7.65 -9.36 11.92
N THR A 104 7.35 -8.43 11.02
CA THR A 104 6.01 -7.96 10.67
C THR A 104 5.79 -8.07 9.16
N ASP A 105 4.54 -7.97 8.73
CA ASP A 105 4.21 -7.94 7.31
C ASP A 105 4.88 -6.74 6.63
N GLU A 106 5.55 -6.99 5.52
CA GLU A 106 6.13 -5.96 4.68
C GLU A 106 5.27 -5.77 3.43
N ASN A 107 4.73 -4.56 3.25
CA ASN A 107 3.93 -4.18 2.09
C ASN A 107 4.78 -3.32 1.16
N VAL A 108 5.07 -3.82 -0.03
CA VAL A 108 5.95 -3.17 -0.99
C VAL A 108 5.17 -2.74 -2.22
N THR A 109 5.27 -1.46 -2.54
CA THR A 109 4.77 -0.89 -3.80
C THR A 109 5.93 -0.45 -4.67
N VAL A 110 5.97 -0.88 -5.92
CA VAL A 110 6.98 -0.42 -6.89
C VAL A 110 6.57 0.95 -7.41
N LEU A 111 7.38 1.97 -7.14
CA LEU A 111 7.14 3.33 -7.62
C LEU A 111 7.79 3.57 -8.97
N ARG A 112 8.92 2.90 -9.25
CA ARG A 112 9.67 3.05 -10.49
C ARG A 112 10.50 1.81 -10.79
N GLY A 113 10.65 1.47 -12.06
CA GLY A 113 11.51 0.38 -12.51
C GLY A 113 10.86 -1.01 -12.39
N THR A 114 11.69 -2.01 -12.12
CA THR A 114 11.23 -3.40 -11.97
C THR A 114 11.87 -4.04 -10.75
N PHE A 115 11.07 -4.30 -9.75
CA PHE A 115 11.46 -5.04 -8.55
C PHE A 115 11.21 -6.53 -8.77
N LEU A 116 12.21 -7.35 -8.58
CA LEU A 116 12.15 -8.80 -8.77
C LEU A 116 12.08 -9.44 -7.39
N VAL A 117 11.06 -10.24 -7.12
CA VAL A 117 10.86 -10.89 -5.81
C VAL A 117 10.80 -12.39 -5.98
N GLY A 118 11.51 -13.11 -5.12
CA GLY A 118 11.44 -14.56 -5.00
C GLY A 118 11.14 -14.98 -3.57
N LEU A 119 10.48 -16.12 -3.42
CA LEU A 119 10.15 -16.69 -2.11
C LEU A 119 11.06 -17.86 -1.79
N GLY A 120 11.33 -18.05 -0.50
CA GLY A 120 12.11 -19.16 0.01
C GLY A 120 13.46 -18.74 0.60
N GLU A 121 14.17 -19.74 1.08
CA GLU A 121 15.41 -19.58 1.86
C GLU A 121 16.67 -19.53 1.00
N ASN A 122 16.59 -19.93 -0.25
CA ASN A 122 17.73 -19.98 -1.16
C ASN A 122 17.51 -19.03 -2.34
N PHE A 123 18.47 -18.16 -2.59
CA PHE A 123 18.40 -17.24 -3.73
C PHE A 123 18.40 -18.02 -5.04
N SER A 124 17.44 -17.76 -5.90
CA SER A 124 17.35 -18.33 -7.23
C SER A 124 16.87 -17.29 -8.25
N LYS A 125 17.70 -17.05 -9.27
CA LYS A 125 17.33 -16.13 -10.36
C LYS A 125 16.08 -16.60 -11.11
N SER A 126 15.88 -17.91 -11.25
CA SER A 126 14.72 -18.49 -11.94
C SER A 126 13.42 -18.39 -11.15
N ALA A 127 13.51 -18.18 -9.82
CA ALA A 127 12.35 -18.00 -8.94
C ALA A 127 11.93 -16.52 -8.81
N LEU A 128 12.68 -15.59 -9.39
CA LEU A 128 12.37 -14.17 -9.34
C LEU A 128 11.19 -13.83 -10.24
N VAL A 129 10.13 -13.30 -9.65
CA VAL A 129 8.93 -12.78 -10.34
C VAL A 129 9.03 -11.27 -10.46
N PRO A 130 8.88 -10.70 -11.66
CA PRO A 130 8.98 -9.26 -11.85
C PRO A 130 7.70 -8.55 -11.42
N LEU A 131 7.84 -7.58 -10.54
CA LEU A 131 6.87 -6.54 -10.24
C LEU A 131 7.29 -5.27 -10.96
N LYS A 132 6.48 -4.82 -11.89
CA LYS A 132 6.67 -3.56 -12.61
C LYS A 132 6.14 -2.39 -11.79
N GLU A 133 6.36 -1.20 -12.30
CA GLU A 133 5.79 0.04 -11.75
C GLU A 133 4.30 -0.11 -11.44
N LEU A 134 3.88 0.39 -10.28
CA LEU A 134 2.56 0.23 -9.66
C LEU A 134 2.24 -1.20 -9.19
N GLY A 135 3.15 -2.16 -9.35
CA GLY A 135 3.03 -3.49 -8.76
C GLY A 135 3.10 -3.45 -7.24
N PHE A 136 2.41 -4.38 -6.61
CA PHE A 136 2.32 -4.48 -5.15
C PHE A 136 2.52 -5.93 -4.71
N ILE A 137 3.16 -6.12 -3.56
CA ILE A 137 3.29 -7.41 -2.88
C ILE A 137 3.26 -7.21 -1.37
N THR A 138 2.68 -8.17 -0.67
CA THR A 138 2.86 -8.34 0.78
C THR A 138 3.76 -9.54 1.02
N ALA A 139 4.87 -9.34 1.73
CA ALA A 139 5.65 -10.41 2.33
C ALA A 139 5.16 -10.60 3.77
N PRO A 140 4.47 -11.71 4.09
CA PRO A 140 3.99 -11.97 5.44
C PRO A 140 5.12 -12.06 6.46
N ALA A 141 4.81 -11.73 7.71
CA ALA A 141 5.75 -11.83 8.82
C ALA A 141 6.44 -13.20 8.86
N ASN A 142 7.75 -13.17 9.05
CA ASN A 142 8.63 -14.34 9.12
C ASN A 142 8.72 -15.20 7.83
N MET A 143 8.11 -14.77 6.74
CA MET A 143 8.26 -15.45 5.45
C MET A 143 9.63 -15.13 4.84
N ALA A 144 10.40 -16.16 4.52
CA ALA A 144 11.67 -15.99 3.82
C ALA A 144 11.42 -15.55 2.37
N HIS A 145 12.06 -14.48 1.97
CA HIS A 145 12.02 -13.96 0.61
C HIS A 145 13.33 -13.27 0.26
N PHE A 146 13.54 -13.04 -1.03
CA PHE A 146 14.70 -12.36 -1.56
C PHE A 146 14.31 -11.47 -2.72
N ALA A 147 15.14 -10.49 -3.04
CA ALA A 147 14.82 -9.52 -4.07
C ALA A 147 16.01 -9.17 -4.95
N SER A 148 15.71 -8.60 -6.11
CA SER A 148 16.69 -7.99 -7.00
C SER A 148 16.06 -6.81 -7.74
N ALA A 149 16.90 -5.94 -8.29
CA ALA A 149 16.48 -4.81 -9.09
C ALA A 149 16.90 -4.97 -10.55
N ARG A 150 15.97 -4.73 -11.49
CA ARG A 150 16.27 -4.63 -12.91
C ARG A 150 16.14 -3.19 -13.36
N GLY A 151 17.27 -2.59 -13.70
CA GLY A 151 17.38 -1.15 -13.88
C GLY A 151 17.36 -0.42 -12.54
N PHE A 152 17.39 0.91 -12.58
CA PHE A 152 17.12 1.72 -11.38
C PHE A 152 15.70 1.43 -10.89
N THR A 153 15.58 1.04 -9.65
CA THR A 153 14.29 0.65 -9.06
C THR A 153 14.04 1.42 -7.77
N GLU A 154 12.85 1.98 -7.63
CA GLU A 154 12.38 2.62 -6.41
C GLU A 154 11.14 1.93 -5.91
N VAL A 155 11.14 1.58 -4.62
CA VAL A 155 10.00 0.96 -3.95
C VAL A 155 9.61 1.75 -2.70
N GLN A 156 8.35 1.69 -2.34
CA GLN A 156 7.84 2.16 -1.06
C GLN A 156 7.45 0.97 -0.20
N VAL A 157 7.96 0.95 1.02
CA VAL A 157 7.62 -0.04 2.04
C VAL A 157 6.73 0.60 3.08
N HIS A 158 5.65 -0.08 3.41
CA HIS A 158 4.72 0.28 4.47
C HIS A 158 4.57 -0.90 5.41
N ALA A 159 4.91 -0.72 6.68
CA ALA A 159 4.90 -1.79 7.67
C ALA A 159 4.69 -1.26 9.10
N ILE A 160 4.65 -2.20 10.05
CA ILE A 160 4.66 -1.89 11.48
C ILE A 160 6.09 -2.12 12.00
N GLY A 161 6.64 -1.12 12.69
CA GLY A 161 7.99 -1.20 13.26
C GLY A 161 8.10 -2.15 14.44
N PRO A 162 9.33 -2.55 14.80
CA PRO A 162 10.57 -2.06 14.21
C PRO A 162 10.86 -2.68 12.84
N PHE A 163 11.41 -1.89 11.91
CA PHE A 163 11.87 -2.40 10.62
C PHE A 163 13.18 -3.17 10.81
N GLN A 164 13.05 -4.46 10.96
CA GLN A 164 14.16 -5.38 11.11
C GLN A 164 14.26 -6.30 9.92
N LEU A 165 15.48 -6.60 9.54
CA LEU A 165 15.82 -7.55 8.49
C LEU A 165 16.75 -8.60 9.10
N THR A 166 16.37 -9.88 9.01
CA THR A 166 17.16 -11.00 9.48
C THR A 166 17.48 -11.91 8.30
N TYR A 167 18.76 -12.04 7.94
CA TYR A 167 19.18 -12.93 6.87
C TYR A 167 18.96 -14.38 7.25
N VAL A 168 18.57 -15.19 6.27
CA VAL A 168 18.42 -16.64 6.44
C VAL A 168 19.80 -17.29 6.62
N HIS A 169 20.77 -16.83 5.83
CA HIS A 169 22.16 -17.25 5.91
C HIS A 169 23.01 -16.18 6.59
N PRO A 170 23.65 -16.46 7.72
CA PRO A 170 24.41 -15.45 8.46
C PRO A 170 25.55 -14.81 7.69
N GLU A 171 26.10 -15.51 6.69
CA GLU A 171 27.16 -15.03 5.79
C GLU A 171 26.66 -13.93 4.81
N ASP A 172 25.37 -13.82 4.60
CA ASP A 172 24.77 -12.77 3.76
C ASP A 172 24.62 -11.42 4.50
N ASP A 173 24.80 -11.43 5.82
CA ASP A 173 24.66 -10.23 6.65
C ASP A 173 25.90 -9.32 6.50
N PRO A 174 25.77 -8.15 5.85
CA PRO A 174 26.91 -7.28 5.60
C PRO A 174 27.49 -6.61 6.84
N THR A 175 26.87 -6.82 7.99
CA THR A 175 27.34 -6.26 9.28
C THR A 175 28.24 -7.23 10.06
N LYS A 176 28.47 -8.44 9.54
CA LYS A 176 29.30 -9.48 10.16
C LYS A 176 30.65 -9.66 9.51
#